data_7d8b36411381d768e161fbd1b635ad0f
#
_entry.id   7d8b36411381d768e161fbd1b635ad0f
#
_cell.length_a   1.000
_cell.length_b   1.000
_cell.length_c   1.000
_cell.angle_alpha   90.00
_cell.angle_beta   90.00
_cell.angle_gamma   90.00
#
_symmetry.space_group_name_H-M   'P 1'
#
loop_
_entity.id
_entity.type
_entity.pdbx_description
1 polymer ?
#
loop_
_entity_poly.entity_id
_entity_poly.type
_entity_poly.pdbx_seq_one_letter_code
_entity_poly.pdbx_strand_id
1 'polypeptide(L)'
;MKRFFTYLAIAAMALMTITSCSEDKRKKALLPNISGKAGEVVVVIGQNDWEGTVGMTLRDSLSCDFPQLPQKEPLFTLVNVPQAAFNNMFQIHRNIIIVNINSNVTEPGIVYRNDVWAAPQCVIRVNAPDSETAVNLLKENNSTIIGMLEEAERDRMIRNARKYEQQGISQVVTEMAGGSPHFPSGYKLKKNTDDFIWVSYDPEYVSQGILIYKYPVVEGEDMMSPENLIAANREILMKNVPGMFENTYMTLSSFAPPTVKYMKYHGLQFAEIRGLWEVHNDYMGGPFVTHVFYSPDGKYMIGIEGFVYAPKFDKRHYLRQVESILYSFEWEKSKEDEKN
;
A
#
# COMPACT_ATOMS: atom_id res chain seq x y z
N MET A 1 42.97 9.04 41.48
CA MET A 1 43.00 9.83 40.24
C MET A 1 42.67 8.99 39.00
N LYS A 2 43.28 7.83 38.72
CA LYS A 2 43.00 7.02 37.50
C LYS A 2 41.55 6.58 37.34
N ARG A 3 40.82 6.23 38.40
CA ARG A 3 39.39 5.84 38.33
C ARG A 3 38.44 7.00 38.03
N PHE A 4 38.78 8.21 38.44
CA PHE A 4 37.97 9.41 38.17
C PHE A 4 37.99 9.82 36.68
N PHE A 5 39.14 9.68 36.01
CA PHE A 5 39.29 9.93 34.58
C PHE A 5 38.56 8.88 33.73
N THR A 6 38.47 7.62 34.21
CA THR A 6 37.75 6.54 33.48
C THR A 6 36.23 6.80 33.49
N TYR A 7 35.65 7.24 34.60
CA TYR A 7 34.20 7.60 34.67
C TYR A 7 33.87 8.87 33.87
N LEU A 8 34.80 9.84 33.83
CA LEU A 8 34.59 11.07 33.02
C LEU A 8 34.64 10.74 31.52
N ALA A 9 35.51 9.84 31.07
CA ALA A 9 35.59 9.39 29.67
C ALA A 9 34.33 8.60 29.23
N ILE A 10 33.78 7.75 30.12
CA ILE A 10 32.56 6.98 29.86
C ILE A 10 31.32 7.92 29.80
N ALA A 11 31.28 8.90 30.69
CA ALA A 11 30.21 9.91 30.68
C ALA A 11 30.25 10.79 29.42
N ALA A 12 31.43 11.19 28.93
CA ALA A 12 31.62 11.93 27.72
C ALA A 12 31.21 11.12 26.44
N MET A 13 31.52 9.80 26.45
CA MET A 13 31.12 8.90 25.34
C MET A 13 29.60 8.64 25.30
N ALA A 14 28.93 8.58 26.46
CA ALA A 14 27.47 8.47 26.56
C ALA A 14 26.74 9.75 26.12
N LEU A 15 27.32 10.94 26.32
CA LEU A 15 26.74 12.19 25.83
C LEU A 15 26.84 12.34 24.30
N MET A 16 27.85 11.76 23.65
CA MET A 16 27.97 11.86 22.18
C MET A 16 26.98 10.96 21.43
N THR A 17 26.45 9.91 22.05
CA THR A 17 25.43 9.04 21.40
C THR A 17 24.02 9.62 21.43
N ILE A 18 23.72 10.55 22.33
CA ILE A 18 22.40 11.17 22.45
C ILE A 18 22.20 12.30 21.41
N THR A 19 23.29 12.92 20.93
CA THR A 19 23.19 14.04 19.94
C THR A 19 22.95 13.55 18.52
N SER A 20 23.37 12.36 18.14
CA SER A 20 23.20 11.84 16.78
C SER A 20 21.72 11.58 16.42
N CYS A 21 20.90 11.06 17.34
CA CYS A 21 19.47 10.83 17.09
C CYS A 21 18.63 12.11 16.97
N SER A 22 19.10 13.24 17.54
CA SER A 22 18.36 14.51 17.50
C SER A 22 18.63 15.31 16.23
N GLU A 23 19.81 15.17 15.60
CA GLU A 23 20.14 15.85 14.36
C GLU A 23 19.40 15.27 13.15
N ASP A 24 19.24 13.95 13.07
CA ASP A 24 18.48 13.31 11.98
C ASP A 24 16.99 13.65 12.03
N LYS A 25 16.39 13.72 13.22
CA LYS A 25 15.00 14.19 13.39
C LYS A 25 14.84 15.67 13.04
N ARG A 26 15.81 16.53 13.36
CA ARG A 26 15.78 17.96 12.99
C ARG A 26 15.97 18.17 11.49
N LYS A 27 16.86 17.40 10.84
CA LYS A 27 17.05 17.46 9.37
C LYS A 27 15.80 17.02 8.64
N LYS A 28 15.12 15.92 9.08
CA LYS A 28 13.84 15.47 8.51
C LYS A 28 12.71 16.50 8.63
N ALA A 29 12.65 17.25 9.74
CA ALA A 29 11.67 18.29 9.95
C ALA A 29 11.85 19.54 9.05
N LEU A 30 13.00 19.67 8.38
CA LEU A 30 13.33 20.79 7.50
C LEU A 30 13.23 20.45 6.01
N LEU A 31 12.90 19.17 5.64
CA LEU A 31 12.74 18.79 4.26
C LEU A 31 11.42 19.35 3.69
N PRO A 32 11.41 19.82 2.44
CA PRO A 32 10.19 20.25 1.77
C PRO A 32 9.23 19.07 1.55
N ASN A 33 7.97 19.40 1.28
CA ASN A 33 6.99 18.38 0.86
C ASN A 33 7.35 17.80 -0.51
N ILE A 34 6.97 16.55 -0.73
CA ILE A 34 7.10 15.86 -2.01
C ILE A 34 6.21 16.50 -3.09
N SER A 35 6.64 16.38 -4.34
CA SER A 35 5.87 16.70 -5.55
C SER A 35 5.53 15.45 -6.36
N GLY A 36 4.81 15.61 -7.46
CA GLY A 36 4.39 14.57 -8.39
C GLY A 36 3.06 13.91 -8.03
N LYS A 37 2.47 13.22 -9.00
CA LYS A 37 1.19 12.51 -8.84
C LYS A 37 1.40 11.16 -8.18
N ALA A 38 0.38 10.63 -7.53
CA ALA A 38 0.42 9.29 -6.96
C ALA A 38 0.72 8.23 -8.04
N GLY A 39 1.68 7.35 -7.73
CA GLY A 39 2.13 6.31 -8.66
C GLY A 39 3.04 6.81 -9.78
N GLU A 40 3.50 8.07 -9.77
CA GLU A 40 4.59 8.53 -10.64
C GLU A 40 5.95 8.16 -10.04
N VAL A 41 6.89 7.79 -10.92
CA VAL A 41 8.28 7.51 -10.59
C VAL A 41 9.19 8.26 -11.56
N VAL A 42 10.02 9.15 -11.04
CA VAL A 42 11.08 9.79 -11.81
C VAL A 42 12.22 8.80 -11.97
N VAL A 43 12.60 8.52 -13.22
CA VAL A 43 13.74 7.67 -13.56
C VAL A 43 14.86 8.54 -14.09
N VAL A 44 15.92 8.69 -13.29
CA VAL A 44 17.12 9.46 -13.63
C VAL A 44 18.13 8.53 -14.29
N ILE A 45 18.29 8.63 -15.59
CA ILE A 45 19.12 7.72 -16.40
C ILE A 45 19.63 8.45 -17.66
N GLY A 46 20.78 8.04 -18.20
CA GLY A 46 21.28 8.53 -19.49
C GLY A 46 20.33 8.17 -20.64
N GLN A 47 20.24 9.04 -21.66
CA GLN A 47 19.31 8.85 -22.78
C GLN A 47 19.55 7.52 -23.52
N ASN A 48 20.81 7.16 -23.79
CA ASN A 48 21.13 5.91 -24.49
C ASN A 48 20.72 4.67 -23.68
N ASP A 49 20.91 4.69 -22.35
CA ASP A 49 20.48 3.59 -21.47
C ASP A 49 18.96 3.52 -21.33
N TRP A 50 18.27 4.69 -21.35
CA TRP A 50 16.81 4.73 -21.36
C TRP A 50 16.21 4.15 -22.63
N GLU A 51 16.81 4.42 -23.79
CA GLU A 51 16.40 3.85 -25.08
C GLU A 51 16.86 2.39 -25.26
N GLY A 52 17.86 1.97 -24.49
CA GLY A 52 18.44 0.63 -24.50
C GLY A 52 17.74 -0.38 -23.61
N THR A 53 18.45 -1.47 -23.33
CA THR A 53 17.95 -2.64 -22.56
C THR A 53 17.60 -2.29 -21.12
N VAL A 54 18.30 -1.35 -20.48
CA VAL A 54 18.04 -0.94 -19.09
C VAL A 54 16.69 -0.24 -18.99
N GLY A 55 16.42 0.73 -19.87
CA GLY A 55 15.12 1.42 -19.88
C GLY A 55 13.96 0.51 -20.31
N MET A 56 14.21 -0.47 -21.21
CA MET A 56 13.23 -1.50 -21.54
C MET A 56 12.89 -2.33 -20.28
N THR A 57 13.89 -2.83 -19.56
CA THR A 57 13.71 -3.60 -18.33
C THR A 57 12.90 -2.83 -17.28
N LEU A 58 13.18 -1.53 -17.09
CA LEU A 58 12.43 -0.67 -16.18
C LEU A 58 10.97 -0.51 -16.62
N ARG A 59 10.69 -0.30 -17.90
CA ARG A 59 9.32 -0.18 -18.43
C ARG A 59 8.56 -1.48 -18.31
N ASP A 60 9.15 -2.61 -18.68
CA ASP A 60 8.52 -3.93 -18.60
C ASP A 60 8.18 -4.30 -17.16
N SER A 61 9.00 -3.88 -16.20
CA SER A 61 8.81 -4.14 -14.78
C SER A 61 7.81 -3.19 -14.12
N LEU A 62 7.95 -1.89 -14.33
CA LEU A 62 7.26 -0.87 -13.56
C LEU A 62 6.05 -0.26 -14.29
N SER A 63 5.99 -0.36 -15.62
CA SER A 63 4.83 0.06 -16.41
C SER A 63 4.02 -1.11 -16.96
N CYS A 64 4.22 -2.32 -16.42
CA CYS A 64 3.33 -3.45 -16.68
C CYS A 64 1.89 -3.15 -16.23
N ASP A 65 0.93 -3.88 -16.74
CA ASP A 65 -0.48 -3.69 -16.37
C ASP A 65 -0.68 -3.91 -14.86
N PHE A 66 -1.38 -2.97 -14.22
CA PHE A 66 -1.83 -3.12 -12.84
C PHE A 66 -2.79 -4.32 -12.74
N PRO A 67 -2.60 -5.25 -11.79
CA PRO A 67 -3.36 -6.48 -11.76
C PRO A 67 -4.84 -6.25 -11.43
N GLN A 68 -5.70 -7.05 -12.08
CA GLN A 68 -7.14 -7.10 -11.78
C GLN A 68 -7.86 -5.74 -11.91
N LEU A 69 -7.55 -4.97 -12.96
CA LEU A 69 -8.34 -3.84 -13.38
C LEU A 69 -9.19 -4.18 -14.61
N PRO A 70 -10.39 -3.58 -14.79
CA PRO A 70 -11.22 -3.83 -15.96
C PRO A 70 -10.65 -3.19 -17.24
N GLN A 71 -9.72 -2.27 -17.11
CA GLN A 71 -8.97 -1.63 -18.20
C GLN A 71 -7.48 -1.63 -17.90
N LYS A 72 -6.65 -1.57 -18.94
CA LYS A 72 -5.20 -1.55 -18.78
C LYS A 72 -4.74 -0.20 -18.24
N GLU A 73 -4.11 -0.22 -17.09
CA GLU A 73 -3.44 0.92 -16.47
C GLU A 73 -2.04 0.47 -16.02
N PRO A 74 -0.99 1.28 -16.23
CA PRO A 74 0.35 0.88 -15.82
C PRO A 74 0.47 0.81 -14.30
N LEU A 75 1.28 -0.13 -13.79
CA LEU A 75 1.56 -0.24 -12.36
C LEU A 75 2.11 1.08 -11.79
N PHE A 76 3.09 1.69 -12.48
CA PHE A 76 3.59 3.03 -12.22
C PHE A 76 3.69 3.83 -13.52
N THR A 77 3.59 5.15 -13.42
CA THR A 77 3.85 6.06 -14.53
C THR A 77 5.29 6.54 -14.45
N LEU A 78 6.11 6.16 -15.43
CA LEU A 78 7.52 6.53 -15.45
C LEU A 78 7.74 7.88 -16.13
N VAL A 79 8.54 8.74 -15.50
CA VAL A 79 8.96 10.04 -16.02
C VAL A 79 10.49 9.99 -16.18
N ASN A 80 10.97 9.88 -17.42
CA ASN A 80 12.40 9.87 -17.69
C ASN A 80 13.01 11.28 -17.55
N VAL A 81 14.09 11.38 -16.79
CA VAL A 81 14.86 12.62 -16.59
C VAL A 81 16.34 12.34 -16.84
N PRO A 82 16.97 12.96 -17.84
CA PRO A 82 18.40 12.86 -18.03
C PRO A 82 19.18 13.36 -16.81
N GLN A 83 20.33 12.76 -16.49
CA GLN A 83 21.13 13.12 -15.31
C GLN A 83 21.45 14.63 -15.25
N ALA A 84 21.74 15.25 -16.39
CA ALA A 84 22.06 16.68 -16.48
C ALA A 84 20.85 17.59 -16.14
N ALA A 85 19.62 17.08 -16.31
CA ALA A 85 18.37 17.80 -16.01
C ALA A 85 17.85 17.52 -14.58
N PHE A 86 18.46 16.60 -13.85
CA PHE A 86 18.04 16.23 -12.50
C PHE A 86 18.44 17.32 -11.49
N ASN A 87 17.57 18.30 -11.33
CA ASN A 87 17.74 19.46 -10.45
C ASN A 87 16.69 19.49 -9.34
N ASN A 88 16.68 20.55 -8.53
CA ASN A 88 15.81 20.73 -7.37
C ASN A 88 14.33 20.42 -7.63
N MET A 89 13.80 20.71 -8.82
CA MET A 89 12.39 20.44 -9.15
C MET A 89 12.09 18.95 -9.22
N PHE A 90 13.00 18.16 -9.78
CA PHE A 90 12.85 16.70 -9.85
C PHE A 90 13.30 16.01 -8.56
N GLN A 91 14.24 16.62 -7.83
CA GLN A 91 14.75 16.06 -6.57
C GLN A 91 13.68 15.96 -5.49
N ILE A 92 12.67 16.83 -5.48
CA ILE A 92 11.56 16.75 -4.52
C ILE A 92 10.44 15.80 -4.96
N HIS A 93 10.60 15.04 -6.05
CA HIS A 93 9.59 14.09 -6.49
C HIS A 93 9.43 12.93 -5.50
N ARG A 94 8.22 12.43 -5.38
CA ARG A 94 7.82 11.43 -4.38
C ARG A 94 8.54 10.08 -4.47
N ASN A 95 8.77 9.60 -5.69
CA ASN A 95 9.49 8.36 -5.98
C ASN A 95 10.54 8.63 -7.04
N ILE A 96 11.78 8.23 -6.76
CA ILE A 96 12.92 8.46 -7.66
C ILE A 96 13.72 7.17 -7.79
N ILE A 97 14.01 6.77 -9.03
CA ILE A 97 14.99 5.73 -9.33
C ILE A 97 16.16 6.41 -10.06
N ILE A 98 17.36 6.29 -9.51
CA ILE A 98 18.59 6.82 -10.12
C ILE A 98 19.41 5.64 -10.61
N VAL A 99 19.64 5.57 -11.92
CA VAL A 99 20.48 4.55 -12.53
C VAL A 99 21.84 5.18 -12.87
N ASN A 100 22.85 4.75 -12.15
CA ASN A 100 24.23 5.17 -12.32
C ASN A 100 25.03 4.04 -12.96
N ILE A 101 25.32 4.18 -14.25
CA ILE A 101 26.15 3.24 -15.02
C ILE A 101 27.50 3.91 -15.27
N ASN A 102 28.54 3.38 -14.63
CA ASN A 102 29.88 3.94 -14.71
C ASN A 102 30.93 2.84 -14.47
N SER A 103 31.87 2.69 -15.37
CA SER A 103 32.96 1.67 -15.31
C SER A 103 33.81 1.73 -14.01
N ASN A 104 33.77 2.85 -13.28
CA ASN A 104 34.45 3.00 -11.99
C ASN A 104 33.65 2.43 -10.81
N VAL A 105 32.45 1.89 -11.02
CA VAL A 105 31.67 1.22 -9.97
C VAL A 105 32.31 -0.13 -9.66
N THR A 106 32.94 -0.23 -8.50
CA THR A 106 33.61 -1.45 -8.03
C THR A 106 32.69 -2.39 -7.29
N GLU A 107 31.62 -1.86 -6.68
CA GLU A 107 30.60 -2.61 -5.92
C GLU A 107 29.22 -2.37 -6.53
N PRO A 108 28.82 -3.20 -7.49
CA PRO A 108 27.47 -3.10 -8.07
C PRO A 108 26.39 -3.42 -7.04
N GLY A 109 25.23 -2.72 -7.11
CA GLY A 109 24.15 -2.99 -6.19
C GLY A 109 23.04 -1.95 -6.22
N ILE A 110 22.00 -2.20 -5.42
CA ILE A 110 20.85 -1.32 -5.25
C ILE A 110 20.82 -0.78 -3.82
N VAL A 111 20.64 0.52 -3.70
CA VAL A 111 20.55 1.23 -2.42
C VAL A 111 19.18 1.89 -2.30
N TYR A 112 18.51 1.63 -1.19
CA TYR A 112 17.20 2.21 -0.85
C TYR A 112 17.38 3.29 0.22
N ARG A 113 16.76 4.45 0.02
CA ARG A 113 16.79 5.56 0.99
C ARG A 113 15.44 6.26 1.03
N ASN A 114 15.05 6.70 2.20
CA ASN A 114 13.88 7.53 2.41
C ASN A 114 14.30 8.96 2.74
N ASP A 115 13.47 9.94 2.32
CA ASP A 115 13.58 11.34 2.75
C ASP A 115 14.97 11.95 2.45
N VAL A 116 15.40 11.88 1.19
CA VAL A 116 16.71 12.40 0.76
C VAL A 116 16.66 13.90 0.49
N TRP A 117 15.70 14.35 -0.32
CA TRP A 117 15.53 15.77 -0.71
C TRP A 117 14.17 16.33 -0.32
N ALA A 118 13.19 15.47 -0.05
CA ALA A 118 11.84 15.83 0.37
C ALA A 118 11.29 14.75 1.30
N ALA A 119 10.21 15.02 2.02
CA ALA A 119 9.57 14.02 2.88
C ALA A 119 8.04 14.05 2.72
N PRO A 120 7.41 12.87 2.65
CA PRO A 120 7.94 11.49 2.67
C PRO A 120 8.33 11.00 1.27
N GLN A 121 9.59 10.67 1.05
CA GLN A 121 10.16 10.34 -0.27
C GLN A 121 10.76 8.93 -0.30
N CYS A 122 10.60 8.21 -1.43
CA CYS A 122 11.29 6.96 -1.72
C CYS A 122 12.34 7.19 -2.82
N VAL A 123 13.60 6.85 -2.54
CA VAL A 123 14.71 6.97 -3.48
C VAL A 123 15.43 5.63 -3.62
N ILE A 124 15.48 5.11 -4.82
CA ILE A 124 16.16 3.87 -5.18
C ILE A 124 17.33 4.22 -6.09
N ARG A 125 18.53 3.77 -5.75
CA ARG A 125 19.73 4.01 -6.55
C ARG A 125 20.31 2.68 -7.00
N VAL A 126 20.43 2.51 -8.32
CA VAL A 126 21.09 1.36 -8.98
C VAL A 126 22.48 1.80 -9.41
N ASN A 127 23.51 1.14 -8.91
CA ASN A 127 24.90 1.39 -9.29
C ASN A 127 25.45 0.16 -10.02
N ALA A 128 25.97 0.34 -11.24
CA ALA A 128 26.50 -0.75 -12.05
C ALA A 128 27.69 -0.28 -12.89
N PRO A 129 28.69 -1.14 -13.19
CA PRO A 129 29.80 -0.79 -14.05
C PRO A 129 29.40 -0.67 -15.53
N ASP A 130 28.34 -1.39 -15.93
CA ASP A 130 27.84 -1.48 -17.32
C ASP A 130 26.33 -1.76 -17.34
N SER A 131 25.74 -1.68 -18.53
CA SER A 131 24.28 -1.85 -18.72
C SER A 131 23.81 -3.29 -18.51
N GLU A 132 24.66 -4.30 -18.78
CA GLU A 132 24.31 -5.71 -18.55
C GLU A 132 24.15 -6.00 -17.05
N THR A 133 25.10 -5.54 -16.25
CA THR A 133 25.04 -5.63 -14.78
C THR A 133 23.82 -4.88 -14.22
N ALA A 134 23.51 -3.69 -14.76
CA ALA A 134 22.33 -2.93 -14.36
C ALA A 134 21.02 -3.70 -14.65
N VAL A 135 20.91 -4.32 -15.83
CA VAL A 135 19.74 -5.16 -16.19
C VAL A 135 19.59 -6.34 -15.25
N ASN A 136 20.69 -7.05 -14.92
CA ASN A 136 20.66 -8.18 -14.00
C ASN A 136 20.21 -7.75 -12.60
N LEU A 137 20.77 -6.67 -12.05
CA LEU A 137 20.36 -6.11 -10.76
C LEU A 137 18.86 -5.74 -10.73
N LEU A 138 18.35 -5.10 -11.79
CA LEU A 138 16.95 -4.73 -11.90
C LEU A 138 16.03 -5.97 -11.93
N LYS A 139 16.39 -7.00 -12.69
CA LYS A 139 15.61 -8.25 -12.78
C LYS A 139 15.60 -9.03 -11.47
N GLU A 140 16.77 -9.21 -10.85
CA GLU A 140 16.92 -9.93 -9.59
C GLU A 140 16.18 -9.25 -8.42
N ASN A 141 16.11 -7.92 -8.42
CA ASN A 141 15.48 -7.14 -7.38
C ASN A 141 14.10 -6.59 -7.76
N ASN A 142 13.50 -7.04 -8.85
CA ASN A 142 12.26 -6.49 -9.39
C ASN A 142 11.13 -6.43 -8.35
N SER A 143 10.85 -7.54 -7.67
CA SER A 143 9.81 -7.61 -6.63
C SER A 143 10.08 -6.67 -5.45
N THR A 144 11.34 -6.52 -5.06
CA THR A 144 11.74 -5.61 -3.98
C THR A 144 11.56 -4.15 -4.39
N ILE A 145 11.94 -3.77 -5.61
CA ILE A 145 11.76 -2.42 -6.13
C ILE A 145 10.28 -2.05 -6.18
N ILE A 146 9.44 -2.92 -6.75
CA ILE A 146 7.98 -2.74 -6.79
C ILE A 146 7.42 -2.61 -5.37
N GLY A 147 7.77 -3.54 -4.47
CA GLY A 147 7.31 -3.55 -3.09
C GLY A 147 7.64 -2.25 -2.35
N MET A 148 8.87 -1.74 -2.47
CA MET A 148 9.31 -0.48 -1.86
C MET A 148 8.53 0.73 -2.37
N LEU A 149 8.25 0.79 -3.67
CA LEU A 149 7.47 1.87 -4.27
C LEU A 149 6.00 1.81 -3.85
N GLU A 150 5.39 0.62 -3.81
CA GLU A 150 4.02 0.42 -3.35
C GLU A 150 3.86 0.70 -1.86
N GLU A 151 4.80 0.24 -1.03
CA GLU A 151 4.83 0.54 0.40
C GLU A 151 4.93 2.04 0.66
N ALA A 152 5.82 2.74 -0.06
CA ALA A 152 5.96 4.19 0.07
C ALA A 152 4.67 4.94 -0.32
N GLU A 153 3.95 4.52 -1.38
CA GLU A 153 2.65 5.09 -1.74
C GLU A 153 1.60 4.80 -0.67
N ARG A 154 1.50 3.58 -0.19
CA ARG A 154 0.59 3.13 0.85
C ARG A 154 0.80 3.89 2.16
N ASP A 155 2.03 4.00 2.62
CA ASP A 155 2.39 4.71 3.85
C ASP A 155 1.99 6.19 3.83
N ARG A 156 2.09 6.83 2.67
CA ARG A 156 1.64 8.23 2.51
C ARG A 156 0.13 8.34 2.68
N MET A 157 -0.63 7.40 2.09
CA MET A 157 -2.09 7.36 2.20
C MET A 157 -2.51 7.05 3.64
N ILE A 158 -1.91 6.06 4.30
CA ILE A 158 -2.18 5.71 5.70
C ILE A 158 -1.87 6.89 6.63
N ARG A 159 -0.73 7.55 6.47
CA ARG A 159 -0.39 8.75 7.26
C ARG A 159 -1.40 9.88 7.08
N ASN A 160 -1.87 10.08 5.85
CA ASN A 160 -2.90 11.08 5.58
C ASN A 160 -4.25 10.67 6.20
N ALA A 161 -4.65 9.41 6.11
CA ALA A 161 -5.86 8.88 6.74
C ALA A 161 -5.83 9.08 8.25
N ARG A 162 -4.74 8.72 8.93
CA ARG A 162 -4.55 8.93 10.38
C ARG A 162 -4.59 10.40 10.78
N LYS A 163 -3.98 11.28 9.99
CA LYS A 163 -3.93 12.72 10.29
C LYS A 163 -5.29 13.40 10.16
N TYR A 164 -6.10 12.96 9.20
CA TYR A 164 -7.41 13.54 8.87
C TYR A 164 -8.50 12.47 8.95
N GLU A 165 -8.51 11.71 10.05
CA GLU A 165 -9.41 10.59 10.24
C GLU A 165 -10.87 11.04 10.40
N GLN A 166 -11.77 10.31 9.74
CA GLN A 166 -13.20 10.50 9.89
C GLN A 166 -13.66 10.02 11.27
N GLN A 167 -14.19 10.94 12.06
CA GLN A 167 -14.61 10.64 13.43
C GLN A 167 -15.81 9.68 13.48
N GLY A 168 -15.83 8.80 14.47
CA GLY A 168 -16.95 7.93 14.85
C GLY A 168 -17.06 6.62 14.06
N ILE A 169 -16.40 6.46 12.91
CA ILE A 169 -16.48 5.22 12.13
C ILE A 169 -15.62 4.12 12.78
N SER A 170 -14.38 4.43 13.12
CA SER A 170 -13.44 3.47 13.69
C SER A 170 -13.97 2.85 14.99
N GLN A 171 -14.69 3.62 15.82
CA GLN A 171 -15.31 3.10 17.04
C GLN A 171 -16.34 2.02 16.71
N VAL A 172 -17.26 2.29 15.78
CA VAL A 172 -18.30 1.34 15.36
C VAL A 172 -17.69 0.06 14.79
N VAL A 173 -16.63 0.19 14.00
CA VAL A 173 -15.93 -0.98 13.44
C VAL A 173 -15.22 -1.78 14.53
N THR A 174 -14.56 -1.11 15.48
CA THR A 174 -13.87 -1.76 16.60
C THR A 174 -14.85 -2.55 17.47
N GLU A 175 -16.03 -2.00 17.78
CA GLU A 175 -17.07 -2.69 18.55
C GLU A 175 -17.52 -3.99 17.86
N MET A 176 -17.56 -4.05 16.53
CA MET A 176 -17.98 -5.24 15.78
C MET A 176 -16.83 -6.23 15.54
N ALA A 177 -15.65 -5.74 15.14
CA ALA A 177 -14.54 -6.56 14.63
C ALA A 177 -13.35 -6.70 15.60
N GLY A 178 -13.34 -5.98 16.74
CA GLY A 178 -12.23 -6.00 17.71
C GLY A 178 -11.02 -5.17 17.28
N GLY A 179 -11.14 -4.42 16.20
CA GLY A 179 -10.13 -3.54 15.63
C GLY A 179 -10.69 -2.75 14.46
N SER A 180 -9.95 -1.78 13.94
CA SER A 180 -10.43 -0.93 12.83
C SER A 180 -9.30 -0.49 11.93
N PRO A 181 -9.56 -0.32 10.62
CA PRO A 181 -8.72 0.50 9.75
C PRO A 181 -8.96 1.99 10.01
N HIS A 182 -8.06 2.85 9.52
CA HIS A 182 -8.20 4.29 9.55
C HIS A 182 -8.94 4.81 8.31
N PHE A 183 -10.08 5.45 8.53
CA PHE A 183 -10.90 6.00 7.44
C PHE A 183 -10.53 7.47 7.18
N PRO A 184 -10.14 7.84 5.94
CA PRO A 184 -9.93 9.24 5.58
C PRO A 184 -11.20 10.08 5.76
N SER A 185 -11.03 11.40 5.93
CA SER A 185 -12.16 12.34 5.98
C SER A 185 -13.06 12.23 4.76
N GLY A 186 -14.38 12.33 4.97
CA GLY A 186 -15.41 12.28 3.94
C GLY A 186 -16.09 10.91 3.77
N TYR A 187 -15.54 9.85 4.33
CA TYR A 187 -16.22 8.55 4.38
C TYR A 187 -17.46 8.63 5.29
N LYS A 188 -18.51 7.88 4.93
CA LYS A 188 -19.78 7.85 5.66
C LYS A 188 -20.25 6.42 5.90
N LEU A 189 -20.77 6.17 7.09
CA LEU A 189 -21.42 4.92 7.45
C LEU A 189 -22.73 4.78 6.66
N LYS A 190 -22.87 3.70 5.88
CA LYS A 190 -24.06 3.37 5.07
C LYS A 190 -24.94 2.30 5.69
N LYS A 191 -24.31 1.27 6.27
CA LYS A 191 -24.99 0.14 6.92
C LYS A 191 -24.18 -0.29 8.13
N ASN A 192 -24.86 -0.67 9.21
CA ASN A 192 -24.25 -1.23 10.41
C ASN A 192 -25.19 -2.31 10.95
N THR A 193 -24.69 -3.54 11.05
CA THR A 193 -25.34 -4.70 11.67
C THR A 193 -24.35 -5.40 12.59
N ASP A 194 -24.78 -6.44 13.29
CA ASP A 194 -23.92 -7.18 14.22
C ASP A 194 -22.75 -7.91 13.56
N ASP A 195 -22.86 -8.18 12.24
CA ASP A 195 -21.90 -8.97 11.46
C ASP A 195 -21.37 -8.27 10.20
N PHE A 196 -21.90 -7.06 9.87
CA PHE A 196 -21.56 -6.37 8.62
C PHE A 196 -21.65 -4.85 8.75
N ILE A 197 -20.61 -4.16 8.29
CA ILE A 197 -20.54 -2.70 8.20
C ILE A 197 -20.18 -2.29 6.77
N TRP A 198 -20.88 -1.29 6.25
CA TRP A 198 -20.57 -0.66 4.97
C TRP A 198 -20.28 0.82 5.18
N VAL A 199 -19.09 1.24 4.80
CA VAL A 199 -18.62 2.63 4.81
C VAL A 199 -18.29 3.02 3.37
N SER A 200 -18.63 4.23 2.94
CA SER A 200 -18.25 4.68 1.59
C SER A 200 -17.92 6.16 1.50
N TYR A 201 -17.14 6.50 0.48
CA TYR A 201 -16.88 7.85 -0.01
C TYR A 201 -17.36 7.95 -1.43
N ASP A 202 -18.38 8.79 -1.67
CA ASP A 202 -19.14 8.86 -2.93
C ASP A 202 -19.08 10.28 -3.53
N PRO A 203 -17.94 10.74 -4.08
CA PRO A 203 -17.89 11.95 -4.88
C PRO A 203 -18.57 11.71 -6.23
N GLU A 204 -18.73 12.79 -7.02
CA GLU A 204 -19.39 12.71 -8.32
C GLU A 204 -18.71 11.67 -9.25
N TYR A 205 -19.47 10.71 -9.76
CA TYR A 205 -19.07 9.62 -10.65
C TYR A 205 -18.05 8.62 -10.08
N VAL A 206 -17.77 8.64 -8.78
CA VAL A 206 -16.89 7.68 -8.12
C VAL A 206 -17.56 7.18 -6.84
N SER A 207 -17.45 5.88 -6.57
CA SER A 207 -17.76 5.30 -5.26
C SER A 207 -16.58 4.45 -4.81
N GLN A 208 -16.09 4.72 -3.61
CA GLN A 208 -15.07 3.94 -2.92
C GLN A 208 -15.73 3.35 -1.68
N GLY A 209 -16.07 2.06 -1.73
CA GLY A 209 -16.70 1.36 -0.61
C GLY A 209 -15.70 0.54 0.19
N ILE A 210 -15.91 0.51 1.51
CA ILE A 210 -15.22 -0.39 2.43
C ILE A 210 -16.29 -1.20 3.14
N LEU A 211 -16.22 -2.52 3.01
CA LEU A 211 -17.08 -3.48 3.69
C LEU A 211 -16.25 -4.17 4.77
N ILE A 212 -16.77 -4.21 5.98
CA ILE A 212 -16.16 -4.95 7.08
C ILE A 212 -17.20 -5.98 7.54
N TYR A 213 -16.77 -7.23 7.67
CA TYR A 213 -17.69 -8.30 8.04
C TYR A 213 -16.99 -9.35 8.90
N LYS A 214 -17.79 -10.08 9.69
CA LYS A 214 -17.33 -11.25 10.44
C LYS A 214 -18.27 -12.42 10.23
N TYR A 215 -17.70 -13.62 10.23
CA TYR A 215 -18.45 -14.87 10.18
C TYR A 215 -17.76 -15.94 11.02
N PRO A 216 -18.50 -16.90 11.58
CA PRO A 216 -17.92 -17.89 12.48
C PRO A 216 -16.97 -18.84 11.76
N VAL A 217 -15.91 -19.26 12.47
CA VAL A 217 -15.06 -20.37 12.05
C VAL A 217 -15.85 -21.67 12.19
N VAL A 218 -15.84 -22.50 11.14
CA VAL A 218 -16.49 -23.81 11.15
C VAL A 218 -15.45 -24.88 11.48
N GLU A 219 -15.70 -25.66 12.53
CA GLU A 219 -14.78 -26.71 12.96
C GLU A 219 -14.64 -27.79 11.88
N GLY A 220 -13.42 -28.15 11.55
CA GLY A 220 -13.10 -29.14 10.53
C GLY A 220 -13.03 -28.62 9.10
N GLU A 221 -13.33 -27.35 8.85
CA GLU A 221 -13.17 -26.70 7.55
C GLU A 221 -11.86 -25.91 7.46
N ASP A 222 -11.21 -25.93 6.29
CA ASP A 222 -10.11 -25.03 5.98
C ASP A 222 -10.65 -23.65 5.56
N MET A 223 -10.88 -22.81 6.58
CA MET A 223 -11.42 -21.46 6.39
C MET A 223 -10.55 -20.56 5.51
N MET A 224 -9.28 -20.91 5.34
CA MET A 224 -8.32 -20.13 4.54
C MET A 224 -8.12 -20.71 3.13
N SER A 225 -8.79 -21.80 2.75
CA SER A 225 -8.74 -22.30 1.37
C SER A 225 -9.30 -21.26 0.39
N PRO A 226 -8.72 -21.12 -0.81
CA PRO A 226 -9.23 -20.16 -1.80
C PRO A 226 -10.72 -20.36 -2.11
N GLU A 227 -11.18 -21.58 -2.16
CA GLU A 227 -12.58 -21.96 -2.45
C GLU A 227 -13.52 -21.43 -1.36
N ASN A 228 -13.20 -21.67 -0.08
CA ASN A 228 -14.03 -21.24 1.04
C ASN A 228 -14.02 -19.71 1.21
N LEU A 229 -12.85 -19.07 1.01
CA LEU A 229 -12.73 -17.61 1.05
C LEU A 229 -13.59 -16.93 -0.03
N ILE A 230 -13.55 -17.44 -1.27
CA ILE A 230 -14.32 -16.90 -2.40
C ILE A 230 -15.82 -17.17 -2.23
N ALA A 231 -16.20 -18.36 -1.73
CA ALA A 231 -17.60 -18.70 -1.47
C ALA A 231 -18.20 -17.80 -0.38
N ALA A 232 -17.51 -17.65 0.75
CA ALA A 232 -17.93 -16.77 1.85
C ALA A 232 -18.08 -15.31 1.40
N ASN A 233 -17.11 -14.79 0.63
CA ASN A 233 -17.18 -13.44 0.10
C ASN A 233 -18.43 -13.24 -0.78
N ARG A 234 -18.70 -14.15 -1.72
CA ARG A 234 -19.91 -14.09 -2.57
C ARG A 234 -21.22 -14.08 -1.78
N GLU A 235 -21.34 -14.96 -0.78
CA GLU A 235 -22.53 -15.04 0.05
C GLU A 235 -22.75 -13.75 0.84
N ILE A 236 -21.69 -13.20 1.43
CA ILE A 236 -21.72 -11.96 2.20
C ILE A 236 -22.13 -10.77 1.32
N LEU A 237 -21.55 -10.65 0.13
CA LEU A 237 -21.91 -9.59 -0.82
C LEU A 237 -23.38 -9.69 -1.24
N MET A 238 -23.84 -10.87 -1.63
CA MET A 238 -25.23 -11.11 -2.04
C MET A 238 -26.22 -10.77 -0.93
N LYS A 239 -25.92 -11.14 0.31
CA LYS A 239 -26.77 -10.87 1.49
C LYS A 239 -26.82 -9.39 1.85
N ASN A 240 -25.71 -8.67 1.71
CA ASN A 240 -25.52 -7.39 2.39
C ASN A 240 -25.45 -6.17 1.47
N VAL A 241 -25.14 -6.34 0.18
CA VAL A 241 -24.93 -5.24 -0.75
C VAL A 241 -25.95 -5.35 -1.90
N PRO A 242 -27.19 -4.84 -1.69
CA PRO A 242 -28.20 -4.84 -2.75
C PRO A 242 -27.80 -3.87 -3.87
N GLY A 243 -28.20 -4.17 -5.10
CA GLY A 243 -28.12 -3.23 -6.23
C GLY A 243 -29.25 -2.19 -6.18
N MET A 244 -29.33 -1.40 -7.22
CA MET A 244 -30.34 -0.31 -7.32
C MET A 244 -31.74 -0.82 -7.67
N PHE A 245 -31.86 -1.99 -8.28
CA PHE A 245 -33.11 -2.56 -8.75
C PHE A 245 -33.47 -3.83 -7.98
N GLU A 246 -34.73 -4.21 -8.05
CA GLU A 246 -35.22 -5.47 -7.45
C GLU A 246 -34.47 -6.67 -8.04
N ASN A 247 -34.13 -7.65 -7.19
CA ASN A 247 -33.33 -8.85 -7.56
C ASN A 247 -31.94 -8.56 -8.13
N THR A 248 -31.34 -7.42 -7.74
CA THR A 248 -29.94 -7.10 -8.02
C THR A 248 -29.10 -7.05 -6.73
N TYR A 249 -27.85 -7.53 -6.78
CA TYR A 249 -26.93 -7.55 -5.66
C TYR A 249 -25.48 -7.62 -6.14
N MET A 250 -24.55 -7.15 -5.32
CA MET A 250 -23.11 -7.23 -5.60
C MET A 250 -22.63 -8.69 -5.51
N THR A 251 -21.80 -9.09 -6.46
CA THR A 251 -21.14 -10.40 -6.50
C THR A 251 -19.79 -10.30 -7.17
N LEU A 252 -19.02 -11.40 -7.14
CA LEU A 252 -17.75 -11.48 -7.85
C LEU A 252 -18.00 -11.75 -9.35
N SER A 253 -17.25 -11.05 -10.19
CA SER A 253 -17.40 -11.19 -11.64
C SER A 253 -17.17 -12.61 -12.10
N SER A 254 -18.04 -13.07 -13.01
CA SER A 254 -17.93 -14.37 -13.65
C SER A 254 -16.88 -14.41 -14.77
N PHE A 255 -16.48 -13.26 -15.29
CA PHE A 255 -15.54 -13.15 -16.42
C PHE A 255 -14.07 -13.21 -16.01
N ALA A 256 -13.74 -12.82 -14.77
CA ALA A 256 -12.37 -12.80 -14.27
C ALA A 256 -12.34 -13.42 -12.85
N PRO A 257 -11.92 -14.67 -12.71
CA PRO A 257 -11.85 -15.30 -11.41
C PRO A 257 -10.89 -14.53 -10.50
N PRO A 258 -11.24 -14.32 -9.23
CA PRO A 258 -10.38 -13.66 -8.29
C PRO A 258 -9.11 -14.47 -7.99
N THR A 259 -8.04 -13.77 -7.63
CA THR A 259 -6.80 -14.39 -7.17
C THR A 259 -6.72 -14.32 -5.66
N VAL A 260 -6.14 -15.35 -5.02
CA VAL A 260 -5.89 -15.40 -3.57
C VAL A 260 -4.40 -15.50 -3.32
N LYS A 261 -3.88 -14.65 -2.44
CA LYS A 261 -2.48 -14.67 -1.98
C LYS A 261 -2.44 -14.59 -0.45
N TYR A 262 -1.50 -15.32 0.17
CA TYR A 262 -1.30 -15.24 1.62
C TYR A 262 -0.16 -14.28 1.91
N MET A 263 -0.43 -13.34 2.78
CA MET A 263 0.46 -12.22 3.06
C MET A 263 0.67 -12.02 4.56
N LYS A 264 1.75 -11.31 4.89
CA LYS A 264 2.01 -10.83 6.25
C LYS A 264 2.43 -9.36 6.19
N TYR A 265 1.76 -8.52 6.97
CA TYR A 265 2.06 -7.10 7.07
C TYR A 265 1.92 -6.62 8.51
N HIS A 266 2.95 -5.98 9.06
CA HIS A 266 3.01 -5.50 10.45
C HIS A 266 2.54 -6.53 11.52
N GLY A 267 2.88 -7.81 11.30
CA GLY A 267 2.53 -8.90 12.20
C GLY A 267 1.19 -9.58 11.92
N LEU A 268 0.26 -8.94 11.20
CA LEU A 268 -0.99 -9.54 10.78
C LEU A 268 -0.76 -10.47 9.58
N GLN A 269 -1.24 -11.71 9.68
CA GLN A 269 -1.28 -12.68 8.56
C GLN A 269 -2.70 -12.69 7.99
N PHE A 270 -2.84 -12.61 6.68
CA PHE A 270 -4.14 -12.56 6.00
C PHE A 270 -4.09 -13.18 4.62
N ALA A 271 -5.23 -13.60 4.12
CA ALA A 271 -5.44 -13.87 2.70
C ALA A 271 -5.89 -12.59 2.01
N GLU A 272 -5.17 -12.17 0.96
CA GLU A 272 -5.60 -11.11 0.06
C GLU A 272 -6.36 -11.76 -1.11
N ILE A 273 -7.61 -11.37 -1.29
CA ILE A 273 -8.44 -11.72 -2.46
C ILE A 273 -8.51 -10.49 -3.35
N ARG A 274 -8.19 -10.62 -4.62
CA ARG A 274 -8.19 -9.52 -5.58
C ARG A 274 -8.91 -9.93 -6.85
N GLY A 275 -9.80 -9.08 -7.36
CA GLY A 275 -10.58 -9.39 -8.56
C GLY A 275 -11.46 -8.25 -9.04
N LEU A 276 -12.47 -8.63 -9.81
CA LEU A 276 -13.53 -7.74 -10.26
C LEU A 276 -14.85 -8.14 -9.60
N TRP A 277 -15.60 -7.14 -9.16
CA TRP A 277 -16.99 -7.29 -8.72
C TRP A 277 -17.93 -6.84 -9.83
N GLU A 278 -19.16 -7.36 -9.80
CA GLU A 278 -20.25 -6.93 -10.66
C GLU A 278 -21.57 -6.93 -9.87
N VAL A 279 -22.56 -6.26 -10.40
CA VAL A 279 -23.93 -6.37 -9.86
C VAL A 279 -24.70 -7.40 -10.70
N HIS A 280 -25.20 -8.43 -10.03
CA HIS A 280 -26.05 -9.44 -10.67
C HIS A 280 -27.27 -8.76 -11.30
N ASN A 281 -27.54 -9.07 -12.57
CA ASN A 281 -28.61 -8.48 -13.40
C ASN A 281 -28.47 -6.96 -13.62
N ASP A 282 -27.26 -6.38 -13.56
CA ASP A 282 -26.99 -4.98 -13.86
C ASP A 282 -25.60 -4.83 -14.48
N TYR A 283 -25.28 -3.65 -15.03
CA TYR A 283 -24.02 -3.35 -15.72
C TYR A 283 -22.95 -2.68 -14.83
N MET A 284 -23.22 -2.54 -13.52
CA MET A 284 -22.26 -1.96 -12.60
C MET A 284 -21.18 -2.98 -12.23
N GLY A 285 -19.93 -2.51 -12.14
CA GLY A 285 -18.81 -3.34 -11.74
C GLY A 285 -17.53 -2.52 -11.58
N GLY A 286 -16.49 -3.18 -11.08
CA GLY A 286 -15.18 -2.56 -10.87
C GLY A 286 -14.20 -3.47 -10.16
N PRO A 287 -12.99 -2.98 -9.82
CA PRO A 287 -12.02 -3.74 -9.06
C PRO A 287 -12.35 -3.76 -7.56
N PHE A 288 -11.91 -4.82 -6.89
CA PHE A 288 -11.94 -4.96 -5.44
C PHE A 288 -10.66 -5.61 -4.91
N VAL A 289 -10.42 -5.43 -3.63
CA VAL A 289 -9.42 -6.15 -2.85
C VAL A 289 -10.00 -6.44 -1.47
N THR A 290 -9.77 -7.65 -0.95
CA THR A 290 -10.26 -8.07 0.36
C THR A 290 -9.10 -8.65 1.17
N HIS A 291 -8.96 -8.28 2.43
CA HIS A 291 -8.11 -8.95 3.41
C HIS A 291 -8.97 -9.78 4.35
N VAL A 292 -8.67 -11.07 4.48
CA VAL A 292 -9.38 -12.00 5.37
C VAL A 292 -8.40 -12.62 6.35
N PHE A 293 -8.73 -12.57 7.64
CA PHE A 293 -7.88 -13.09 8.72
C PHE A 293 -8.72 -13.58 9.91
N TYR A 294 -8.11 -14.40 10.76
CA TYR A 294 -8.75 -14.86 11.99
C TYR A 294 -8.84 -13.74 13.04
N SER A 295 -9.94 -13.71 13.80
CA SER A 295 -9.99 -12.96 15.05
C SER A 295 -8.93 -13.48 16.05
N PRO A 296 -8.48 -12.65 17.03
CA PRO A 296 -7.45 -13.07 17.98
C PRO A 296 -7.82 -14.30 18.81
N ASP A 297 -9.10 -14.52 19.07
CA ASP A 297 -9.63 -15.68 19.79
C ASP A 297 -9.86 -16.91 18.88
N GLY A 298 -9.66 -16.77 17.57
CA GLY A 298 -9.83 -17.84 16.58
C GLY A 298 -11.29 -18.25 16.31
N LYS A 299 -12.28 -17.53 16.84
CA LYS A 299 -13.69 -17.92 16.70
C LYS A 299 -14.36 -17.40 15.43
N TYR A 300 -13.82 -16.33 14.87
CA TYR A 300 -14.37 -15.64 13.71
C TYR A 300 -13.32 -15.43 12.63
N MET A 301 -13.77 -15.41 11.40
CA MET A 301 -13.08 -14.79 10.28
C MET A 301 -13.51 -13.34 10.19
N ILE A 302 -12.55 -12.44 10.02
CA ILE A 302 -12.78 -11.01 9.77
C ILE A 302 -12.38 -10.72 8.33
N GLY A 303 -13.28 -10.16 7.54
CA GLY A 303 -13.02 -9.69 6.19
C GLY A 303 -13.13 -8.17 6.12
N ILE A 304 -12.19 -7.54 5.45
CA ILE A 304 -12.22 -6.12 5.11
C ILE A 304 -12.03 -6.01 3.61
N GLU A 305 -13.04 -5.50 2.91
CA GLU A 305 -13.05 -5.39 1.45
C GLU A 305 -13.11 -3.92 1.02
N GLY A 306 -12.24 -3.55 0.11
CA GLY A 306 -12.29 -2.27 -0.59
C GLY A 306 -12.71 -2.46 -2.04
N PHE A 307 -13.73 -1.76 -2.50
CA PHE A 307 -14.17 -1.79 -3.88
C PHE A 307 -14.27 -0.39 -4.49
N VAL A 308 -14.15 -0.33 -5.81
CA VAL A 308 -14.22 0.95 -6.56
C VAL A 308 -15.22 0.84 -7.68
N TYR A 309 -16.10 1.84 -7.78
CA TYR A 309 -16.91 2.13 -8.96
C TYR A 309 -16.51 3.49 -9.51
N ALA A 310 -15.96 3.54 -10.72
CA ALA A 310 -15.51 4.78 -11.36
C ALA A 310 -15.62 4.66 -12.89
N PRO A 311 -16.84 4.64 -13.46
CA PRO A 311 -17.07 4.30 -14.87
C PRO A 311 -16.41 5.27 -15.86
N LYS A 312 -16.14 6.53 -15.44
CA LYS A 312 -15.55 7.57 -16.28
C LYS A 312 -14.06 7.77 -16.09
N PHE A 313 -13.43 7.08 -15.11
CA PHE A 313 -12.06 7.36 -14.70
C PHE A 313 -11.20 6.10 -14.65
N ASP A 314 -9.88 6.32 -14.71
CA ASP A 314 -8.88 5.31 -14.37
C ASP A 314 -9.02 4.91 -12.90
N LYS A 315 -8.89 3.61 -12.60
CA LYS A 315 -9.27 3.03 -11.31
C LYS A 315 -8.09 2.70 -10.41
N ARG A 316 -6.88 2.59 -10.96
CA ARG A 316 -5.66 2.24 -10.22
C ARG A 316 -5.47 3.11 -8.96
N HIS A 317 -5.62 4.43 -9.12
CA HIS A 317 -5.43 5.34 -7.99
C HIS A 317 -6.48 5.15 -6.90
N TYR A 318 -7.75 5.02 -7.29
CA TYR A 318 -8.84 4.78 -6.35
C TYR A 318 -8.71 3.43 -5.65
N LEU A 319 -8.29 2.38 -6.39
CA LEU A 319 -8.07 1.06 -5.79
C LEU A 319 -6.93 1.09 -4.76
N ARG A 320 -5.81 1.78 -5.05
CA ARG A 320 -4.74 1.99 -4.07
C ARG A 320 -5.21 2.74 -2.81
N GLN A 321 -6.14 3.68 -2.96
CA GLN A 321 -6.71 4.41 -1.81
C GLN A 321 -7.50 3.47 -0.90
N VAL A 322 -8.43 2.68 -1.43
CA VAL A 322 -9.20 1.73 -0.62
C VAL A 322 -8.29 0.64 -0.06
N GLU A 323 -7.36 0.12 -0.85
CA GLU A 323 -6.37 -0.86 -0.41
C GLU A 323 -5.54 -0.34 0.77
N SER A 324 -5.11 0.93 0.76
CA SER A 324 -4.36 1.52 1.87
C SER A 324 -5.17 1.57 3.17
N ILE A 325 -6.50 1.69 3.08
CA ILE A 325 -7.38 1.60 4.24
C ILE A 325 -7.31 0.20 4.84
N LEU A 326 -7.40 -0.85 4.01
CA LEU A 326 -7.29 -2.24 4.49
C LEU A 326 -5.97 -2.50 5.22
N TYR A 327 -4.87 -2.05 4.63
CA TYR A 327 -3.54 -2.18 5.23
C TYR A 327 -3.34 -1.37 6.52
N SER A 328 -4.20 -0.41 6.81
CA SER A 328 -4.15 0.41 8.02
C SER A 328 -4.86 -0.23 9.21
N PHE A 329 -5.41 -1.45 9.07
CA PHE A 329 -6.12 -2.14 10.14
C PHE A 329 -5.21 -2.39 11.34
N GLU A 330 -5.73 -2.05 12.52
CA GLU A 330 -5.09 -2.29 13.82
C GLU A 330 -6.10 -2.91 14.78
N TRP A 331 -5.67 -3.93 15.53
CA TRP A 331 -6.46 -4.44 16.65
C TRP A 331 -6.59 -3.38 17.75
N GLU A 332 -7.71 -3.41 18.46
CA GLU A 332 -7.87 -2.60 19.67
C GLU A 332 -6.77 -2.98 20.68
N LYS A 333 -6.06 -1.98 21.19
CA LYS A 333 -5.03 -2.20 22.21
C LYS A 333 -5.69 -2.61 23.52
N SER A 334 -5.20 -3.68 24.11
CA SER A 334 -5.63 -4.04 25.46
C SER A 334 -5.15 -2.98 26.46
N LYS A 335 -5.91 -2.77 27.54
CA LYS A 335 -5.50 -1.83 28.62
C LYS A 335 -4.16 -2.20 29.28
N GLU A 336 -3.62 -3.37 29.00
CA GLU A 336 -2.30 -3.83 29.45
C GLU A 336 -1.16 -3.35 28.54
N ASP A 337 -1.44 -3.17 27.23
CA ASP A 337 -0.47 -2.69 26.25
C ASP A 337 -0.20 -1.18 26.36
N GLU A 338 -1.11 -0.41 27.01
CA GLU A 338 -0.91 1.03 27.26
C GLU A 338 0.01 1.34 28.46
N LYS A 339 0.40 0.32 29.23
CA LYS A 339 1.22 0.49 30.44
C LYS A 339 2.69 0.11 30.27
N ASN A 340 3.09 -0.35 29.10
CA ASN A 340 4.46 -0.68 28.73
C ASN A 340 4.96 0.28 27.64
#